data_3a251aa67715f70bbdebee514696da2e
#
_entry.id   3a251aa67715f70bbdebee514696da2e
#
_cell.length_a   1.000
_cell.length_b   1.000
_cell.length_c   1.000
_cell.angle_alpha   90.00
_cell.angle_beta   90.00
_cell.angle_gamma   90.00
#
_symmetry.space_group_name_H-M   'P 1'
#
loop_
_entity.id
_entity.type
_entity.pdbx_description
1 polymer ?
#
loop_
_entity_poly.entity_id
_entity_poly.type
_entity_poly.pdbx_seq_one_letter_code
_entity_poly.pdbx_strand_id
1 'polypeptide(L)'
;KFLAHDKVIQTRNNYEIGVMNGTMGVVLHVGRDGSLSVDFDGIPVEIEAGSPNLQDIQLAYALTIHKAQGSEFPCAVVVVHKAHSFMHHRNLLYTGVTRARQTTVLVGDRWGISNCARKRKQDDRRTFLSLLLDAGRLEESRVPATTGQ
;
A
#
# COMPACT_ATOMS: atom_id res chain seq x y z
N LYS A 1 5.60 -13.68 -17.97
CA LYS A 1 4.60 -14.46 -18.69
C LYS A 1 3.46 -14.74 -17.71
N PHE A 2 2.25 -14.39 -18.10
CA PHE A 2 1.04 -14.65 -17.32
C PHE A 2 0.39 -15.97 -17.75
N LEU A 3 -0.35 -16.59 -16.85
CA LEU A 3 -1.15 -17.77 -17.07
C LEU A 3 -2.60 -17.50 -16.63
N ALA A 4 -3.54 -18.27 -17.16
CA ALA A 4 -4.91 -18.21 -16.66
C ALA A 4 -4.95 -18.56 -15.16
N HIS A 5 -5.79 -17.86 -14.42
CA HIS A 5 -5.93 -17.93 -12.96
C HIS A 5 -4.76 -17.34 -12.15
N ASP A 6 -3.77 -16.71 -12.79
CA ASP A 6 -2.78 -15.95 -12.05
C ASP A 6 -3.42 -14.78 -11.28
N LYS A 7 -3.00 -14.59 -10.03
CA LYS A 7 -3.31 -13.39 -9.27
C LYS A 7 -2.40 -12.27 -9.72
N VAL A 8 -3.00 -11.13 -10.03
CA VAL A 8 -2.29 -9.94 -10.51
C VAL A 8 -2.68 -8.70 -9.74
N ILE A 9 -1.87 -7.66 -9.85
CA ILE A 9 -2.12 -6.35 -9.27
C ILE A 9 -1.83 -5.27 -10.30
N GLN A 10 -2.68 -4.27 -10.36
CA GLN A 10 -2.45 -3.03 -11.08
C GLN A 10 -1.44 -2.18 -10.31
N THR A 11 -0.40 -1.67 -10.97
CA THR A 11 0.68 -0.91 -10.31
C THR A 11 0.63 0.59 -10.55
N ARG A 12 -0.28 1.05 -11.40
CA ARG A 12 -0.55 2.46 -11.67
C ARG A 12 -2.04 2.69 -11.82
N ASN A 13 -2.49 3.94 -11.57
CA ASN A 13 -3.85 4.32 -11.85
C ASN A 13 -4.09 4.29 -13.36
N ASN A 14 -5.13 3.61 -13.78
CA ASN A 14 -5.60 3.61 -15.15
C ASN A 14 -7.06 4.06 -15.18
N TYR A 15 -7.26 5.33 -15.49
CA TYR A 15 -8.56 5.96 -15.51
C TYR A 15 -9.41 5.56 -16.72
N GLU A 16 -8.79 5.09 -17.81
CA GLU A 16 -9.48 4.66 -19.03
C GLU A 16 -10.28 3.37 -18.79
N ILE A 17 -9.68 2.44 -18.07
CA ILE A 17 -10.32 1.16 -17.72
C ILE A 17 -10.91 1.16 -16.30
N GLY A 18 -10.82 2.28 -15.57
CA GLY A 18 -11.36 2.42 -14.22
C GLY A 18 -10.63 1.63 -13.13
N VAL A 19 -9.39 1.17 -13.38
CA VAL A 19 -8.62 0.34 -12.43
C VAL A 19 -7.54 1.18 -11.76
N MET A 20 -7.55 1.21 -10.44
CA MET A 20 -6.62 1.99 -9.64
C MET A 20 -5.37 1.21 -9.26
N ASN A 21 -4.29 1.94 -8.93
CA ASN A 21 -3.10 1.35 -8.35
C ASN A 21 -3.44 0.59 -7.07
N GLY A 22 -2.96 -0.66 -6.97
CA GLY A 22 -3.24 -1.55 -5.84
C GLY A 22 -4.47 -2.45 -6.02
N THR A 23 -5.28 -2.26 -7.08
CA THR A 23 -6.41 -3.14 -7.37
C THR A 23 -5.90 -4.52 -7.75
N MET A 24 -6.43 -5.54 -7.07
CA MET A 24 -6.12 -6.94 -7.33
C MET A 24 -7.05 -7.51 -8.41
N GLY A 25 -6.54 -8.46 -9.17
CA GLY A 25 -7.34 -9.15 -10.18
C GLY A 25 -6.91 -10.60 -10.39
N VAL A 26 -7.67 -11.31 -11.17
CA VAL A 26 -7.39 -12.68 -11.61
C VAL A 26 -7.39 -12.73 -13.12
N VAL A 27 -6.37 -13.30 -13.71
CA VAL A 27 -6.29 -13.52 -15.17
C VAL A 27 -7.33 -14.54 -15.57
N LEU A 28 -8.28 -14.14 -16.38
CA LEU A 28 -9.32 -15.03 -16.93
C LEU A 28 -8.79 -15.80 -18.14
N HIS A 29 -8.12 -15.07 -19.04
CA HIS A 29 -7.61 -15.64 -20.29
C HIS A 29 -6.33 -14.94 -20.73
N VAL A 30 -5.48 -15.70 -21.43
CA VAL A 30 -4.26 -15.20 -22.09
C VAL A 30 -4.36 -15.50 -23.58
N GLY A 31 -4.42 -14.45 -24.40
CA GLY A 31 -4.46 -14.58 -25.85
C GLY A 31 -3.15 -15.14 -26.42
N ARG A 32 -3.22 -15.76 -27.60
CA ARG A 32 -2.03 -16.26 -28.31
C ARG A 32 -1.07 -15.15 -28.74
N ASP A 33 -1.61 -13.95 -28.92
CA ASP A 33 -0.89 -12.72 -29.24
C ASP A 33 -0.23 -12.07 -28.02
N GLY A 34 -0.55 -12.57 -26.81
CA GLY A 34 -0.07 -12.02 -25.53
C GLY A 34 -1.03 -11.00 -24.89
N SER A 35 -2.24 -10.83 -25.42
CA SER A 35 -3.30 -10.07 -24.76
C SER A 35 -3.75 -10.77 -23.47
N LEU A 36 -4.31 -10.00 -22.53
CA LEU A 36 -4.83 -10.51 -21.26
C LEU A 36 -6.28 -10.08 -21.07
N SER A 37 -7.11 -11.02 -20.61
CA SER A 37 -8.39 -10.73 -19.98
C SER A 37 -8.23 -10.89 -18.47
N VAL A 38 -8.50 -9.84 -17.71
CA VAL A 38 -8.32 -9.81 -16.25
C VAL A 38 -9.62 -9.39 -15.60
N ASP A 39 -10.06 -10.14 -14.60
CA ASP A 39 -11.16 -9.74 -13.73
C ASP A 39 -10.60 -8.94 -12.55
N PHE A 40 -10.96 -7.66 -12.47
CA PHE A 40 -10.66 -6.78 -11.35
C PHE A 40 -11.92 -6.57 -10.51
N ASP A 41 -12.07 -7.33 -9.41
CA ASP A 41 -13.21 -7.23 -8.48
C ASP A 41 -14.59 -7.36 -9.17
N GLY A 42 -14.72 -8.28 -10.13
CA GLY A 42 -15.96 -8.51 -10.89
C GLY A 42 -16.09 -7.66 -12.15
N ILE A 43 -15.09 -6.86 -12.49
CA ILE A 43 -15.04 -6.05 -13.72
C ILE A 43 -14.03 -6.70 -14.67
N PRO A 44 -14.48 -7.39 -15.73
CA PRO A 44 -13.58 -7.93 -16.74
C PRO A 44 -13.01 -6.82 -17.61
N VAL A 45 -11.68 -6.82 -17.75
CA VAL A 45 -10.92 -5.84 -18.53
C VAL A 45 -10.06 -6.57 -19.55
N GLU A 46 -10.16 -6.16 -20.80
CA GLU A 46 -9.30 -6.64 -21.88
C GLU A 46 -8.09 -5.71 -22.04
N ILE A 47 -6.89 -6.30 -22.05
CA ILE A 47 -5.62 -5.59 -22.18
C ILE A 47 -4.90 -6.11 -23.41
N GLU A 48 -4.75 -5.24 -24.40
CA GLU A 48 -4.13 -5.59 -25.67
C GLU A 48 -2.64 -5.93 -25.52
N ALA A 49 -2.16 -6.84 -26.35
CA ALA A 49 -0.76 -7.20 -26.43
C ALA A 49 0.09 -5.97 -26.80
N GLY A 50 1.22 -5.78 -26.09
CA GLY A 50 2.11 -4.64 -26.34
C GLY A 50 1.58 -3.28 -25.87
N SER A 51 0.38 -3.21 -25.35
CA SER A 51 -0.17 -2.00 -24.75
C SER A 51 0.66 -1.54 -23.53
N PRO A 52 0.83 -0.24 -23.30
CA PRO A 52 1.44 0.28 -22.07
C PRO A 52 0.78 -0.26 -20.81
N ASN A 53 -0.53 -0.52 -20.85
CA ASN A 53 -1.32 -1.03 -19.75
C ASN A 53 -0.84 -2.41 -19.28
N LEU A 54 -0.29 -3.24 -20.18
CA LEU A 54 0.26 -4.55 -19.85
C LEU A 54 1.49 -4.45 -18.93
N GLN A 55 2.27 -3.38 -19.04
CA GLN A 55 3.45 -3.15 -18.20
C GLN A 55 3.08 -2.82 -16.75
N ASP A 56 1.87 -2.33 -16.55
CA ASP A 56 1.35 -1.95 -15.24
C ASP A 56 0.69 -3.13 -14.49
N ILE A 57 0.62 -4.30 -15.12
CA ILE A 57 0.14 -5.52 -14.49
C ILE A 57 1.33 -6.34 -13.97
N GLN A 58 1.27 -6.76 -12.72
CA GLN A 58 2.29 -7.61 -12.10
C GLN A 58 1.64 -8.79 -11.38
N LEU A 59 2.39 -9.92 -11.29
CA LEU A 59 1.97 -11.06 -10.49
C LEU A 59 1.85 -10.65 -9.00
N ALA A 60 0.81 -11.13 -8.34
CA ALA A 60 0.45 -10.72 -6.98
C ALA A 60 0.38 -11.89 -5.98
N TYR A 61 1.14 -12.95 -6.21
CA TYR A 61 1.26 -14.07 -5.26
C TYR A 61 1.96 -13.67 -3.97
N ALA A 62 2.88 -12.71 -4.05
CA ALA A 62 3.52 -12.06 -2.92
C ALA A 62 3.70 -10.57 -3.22
N LEU A 63 3.36 -9.73 -2.25
CA LEU A 63 3.42 -8.28 -2.36
C LEU A 63 4.33 -7.71 -1.29
N THR A 64 4.94 -6.56 -1.59
CA THR A 64 5.55 -5.76 -0.52
C THR A 64 4.46 -5.12 0.34
N ILE A 65 4.74 -4.87 1.61
CA ILE A 65 3.80 -4.19 2.51
C ILE A 65 3.35 -2.84 1.94
N HIS A 66 4.26 -2.13 1.24
CA HIS A 66 3.93 -0.85 0.61
C HIS A 66 2.91 -1.00 -0.54
N LYS A 67 3.04 -2.03 -1.37
CA LYS A 67 2.07 -2.31 -2.45
C LYS A 67 0.72 -2.79 -1.91
N ALA A 68 0.70 -3.45 -0.76
CA ALA A 68 -0.51 -3.88 -0.09
C ALA A 68 -1.20 -2.75 0.71
N GLN A 69 -0.60 -1.56 0.75
CA GLN A 69 -1.14 -0.43 1.48
C GLN A 69 -2.45 0.05 0.82
N GLY A 70 -3.50 0.18 1.60
CA GLY A 70 -4.86 0.47 1.11
C GLY A 70 -5.71 -0.77 0.85
N SER A 71 -5.09 -1.94 0.62
CA SER A 71 -5.82 -3.21 0.46
C SER A 71 -6.03 -3.92 1.79
N GLU A 72 -7.07 -4.75 1.89
CA GLU A 72 -7.38 -5.58 3.04
C GLU A 72 -7.65 -7.02 2.61
N PHE A 73 -7.24 -7.96 3.45
CA PHE A 73 -7.36 -9.39 3.18
C PHE A 73 -8.00 -10.12 4.36
N PRO A 74 -8.76 -11.18 4.16
CA PRO A 74 -9.26 -12.00 5.27
C PRO A 74 -8.11 -12.54 6.12
N CYS A 75 -7.01 -12.99 5.47
CA CYS A 75 -5.80 -13.46 6.13
C CYS A 75 -4.57 -12.82 5.48
N ALA A 76 -3.64 -12.32 6.28
CA ALA A 76 -2.35 -11.82 5.82
C ALA A 76 -1.20 -12.66 6.40
N VAL A 77 -0.35 -13.19 5.53
CA VAL A 77 0.90 -13.84 5.92
C VAL A 77 2.02 -12.83 5.74
N VAL A 78 2.58 -12.36 6.84
CA VAL A 78 3.62 -11.31 6.84
C VAL A 78 4.98 -11.96 7.12
N VAL A 79 5.89 -11.87 6.15
CA VAL A 79 7.24 -12.42 6.26
C VAL A 79 8.19 -11.36 6.80
N VAL A 80 8.85 -11.66 7.94
CA VAL A 80 9.81 -10.76 8.61
C VAL A 80 11.09 -11.52 8.88
N HIS A 81 12.17 -11.20 8.16
CA HIS A 81 13.43 -11.92 8.26
C HIS A 81 14.61 -10.96 8.44
N LYS A 82 15.62 -11.37 9.22
CA LYS A 82 16.83 -10.57 9.53
C LYS A 82 17.56 -10.02 8.30
N ALA A 83 17.48 -10.71 7.15
CA ALA A 83 18.09 -10.24 5.91
C ALA A 83 17.51 -8.90 5.44
N HIS A 84 16.31 -8.53 5.87
CA HIS A 84 15.64 -7.26 5.54
C HIS A 84 15.76 -6.23 6.67
N SER A 85 16.73 -6.38 7.59
CA SER A 85 16.87 -5.55 8.79
C SER A 85 16.99 -4.05 8.54
N PHE A 86 17.50 -3.66 7.36
CA PHE A 86 17.56 -2.25 6.93
C PHE A 86 16.20 -1.60 6.73
N MET A 87 15.18 -2.40 6.36
CA MET A 87 13.80 -1.93 6.20
C MET A 87 12.97 -2.07 7.49
N HIS A 88 13.49 -2.77 8.50
CA HIS A 88 12.74 -3.02 9.73
C HIS A 88 12.43 -1.70 10.45
N HIS A 89 11.16 -1.46 10.71
CA HIS A 89 10.67 -0.46 11.64
C HIS A 89 9.22 -0.77 12.05
N ARG A 90 8.84 -0.31 13.24
CA ARG A 90 7.55 -0.64 13.85
C ARG A 90 6.36 -0.29 12.96
N ASN A 91 6.41 0.87 12.27
CA ASN A 91 5.31 1.30 11.43
C ASN A 91 5.10 0.37 10.21
N LEU A 92 6.21 -0.18 9.64
CA LEU A 92 6.11 -1.15 8.54
C LEU A 92 5.44 -2.44 9.02
N LEU A 93 5.87 -2.97 10.18
CA LEU A 93 5.24 -4.16 10.75
C LEU A 93 3.76 -3.92 11.06
N TYR A 94 3.44 -2.79 11.67
CA TYR A 94 2.07 -2.39 11.96
C TYR A 94 1.22 -2.35 10.67
N THR A 95 1.72 -1.68 9.62
CA THR A 95 1.03 -1.62 8.33
C THR A 95 0.78 -3.01 7.76
N GLY A 96 1.76 -3.92 7.83
CA GLY A 96 1.61 -5.29 7.35
C GLY A 96 0.56 -6.09 8.14
N VAL A 97 0.62 -6.02 9.47
CA VAL A 97 -0.33 -6.74 10.35
C VAL A 97 -1.76 -6.24 10.17
N THR A 98 -1.93 -4.93 10.01
CA THR A 98 -3.27 -4.32 9.81
C THR A 98 -3.84 -4.53 8.41
N ARG A 99 -3.17 -5.25 7.52
CA ARG A 99 -3.77 -5.68 6.24
C ARG A 99 -4.74 -6.84 6.41
N ALA A 100 -4.71 -7.55 7.53
CA ALA A 100 -5.62 -8.64 7.81
C ALA A 100 -6.90 -8.14 8.50
N ARG A 101 -8.06 -8.57 7.99
CA ARG A 101 -9.35 -8.35 8.65
C ARG A 101 -9.62 -9.35 9.78
N GLN A 102 -9.15 -10.59 9.63
CA GLN A 102 -9.45 -11.68 10.57
C GLN A 102 -8.19 -12.27 11.19
N THR A 103 -7.22 -12.68 10.38
CA THR A 103 -6.06 -13.43 10.85
C THR A 103 -4.76 -12.89 10.25
N THR A 104 -3.77 -12.68 11.11
CA THR A 104 -2.39 -12.42 10.69
C THR A 104 -1.50 -13.57 11.12
N VAL A 105 -0.71 -14.08 10.18
CA VAL A 105 0.36 -15.04 10.43
C VAL A 105 1.71 -14.36 10.23
N LEU A 106 2.53 -14.29 11.27
CA LEU A 106 3.91 -13.80 11.16
C LEU A 106 4.85 -14.98 10.92
N VAL A 107 5.58 -14.91 9.82
CA VAL A 107 6.58 -15.91 9.43
C VAL A 107 7.95 -15.25 9.40
N GLY A 108 8.92 -15.86 10.10
CA GLY A 108 10.29 -15.32 10.10
C GLY A 108 11.10 -15.72 11.30
N ASP A 109 12.28 -15.09 11.45
CA ASP A 109 13.13 -15.33 12.60
C ASP A 109 12.75 -14.43 13.78
N ARG A 110 12.96 -14.96 15.00
CA ARG A 110 12.60 -14.30 16.26
C ARG A 110 13.29 -12.95 16.43
N TRP A 111 14.54 -12.84 15.97
CA TRP A 111 15.30 -11.60 16.03
C TRP A 111 14.71 -10.55 15.07
N GLY A 112 14.41 -10.94 13.82
CA GLY A 112 13.84 -10.06 12.80
C GLY A 112 12.51 -9.46 13.25
N ILE A 113 11.62 -10.30 13.78
CA ILE A 113 10.30 -9.86 14.29
C ILE A 113 10.49 -8.89 15.47
N SER A 114 11.33 -9.25 16.45
CA SER A 114 11.59 -8.41 17.63
C SER A 114 12.25 -7.07 17.25
N ASN A 115 13.24 -7.11 16.35
CA ASN A 115 13.91 -5.91 15.85
C ASN A 115 12.93 -4.99 15.11
N CYS A 116 12.08 -5.55 14.26
CA CYS A 116 11.07 -4.80 13.51
C CYS A 116 10.07 -4.13 14.46
N ALA A 117 9.60 -4.83 15.50
CA ALA A 117 8.65 -4.32 16.47
C ALA A 117 9.23 -3.18 17.35
N ARG A 118 10.52 -3.22 17.67
CA ARG A 118 11.19 -2.26 18.57
C ARG A 118 11.76 -1.05 17.85
N LYS A 119 12.24 -1.22 16.61
CA LYS A 119 12.90 -0.16 15.85
C LYS A 119 11.91 0.93 15.47
N ARG A 120 12.11 2.12 16.01
CA ARG A 120 11.37 3.32 15.61
C ARG A 120 12.12 3.97 14.44
N LYS A 121 11.42 4.27 13.36
CA LYS A 121 11.93 5.18 12.35
C LYS A 121 11.74 6.58 12.94
N GLN A 122 12.83 7.28 13.20
CA GLN A 122 12.77 8.72 13.45
C GLN A 122 12.39 9.37 12.11
N ASP A 123 11.11 9.58 11.90
CA ASP A 123 10.65 10.47 10.86
C ASP A 123 10.93 11.89 11.37
N ASP A 124 12.10 12.41 11.04
CA ASP A 124 12.36 13.85 11.08
C ASP A 124 11.48 14.52 10.02
N ARG A 125 10.18 14.50 10.25
CA ARG A 125 9.25 15.29 9.44
C ARG A 125 9.48 16.77 9.79
N ARG A 126 10.39 17.37 9.06
CA ARG A 126 10.60 18.82 9.11
C ARG A 126 9.41 19.50 8.44
N THR A 127 8.36 19.73 9.20
CA THR A 127 7.20 20.51 8.75
C THR A 127 7.21 21.84 9.47
N PHE A 128 6.80 22.88 8.78
CA PHE A 128 6.59 24.21 9.40
C PHE A 128 5.29 24.27 10.22
N LEU A 129 4.56 23.14 10.36
CA LEU A 129 3.25 23.11 11.01
C LEU A 129 3.30 23.61 12.47
N SER A 130 4.32 23.20 13.24
CA SER A 130 4.49 23.69 14.61
C SER A 130 4.65 25.20 14.68
N LEU A 131 5.47 25.78 13.79
CA LEU A 131 5.68 27.22 13.72
C LEU A 131 4.41 27.96 13.29
N LEU A 132 3.63 27.40 12.36
CA LEU A 132 2.36 27.99 11.92
C LEU A 132 1.30 27.94 13.04
N LEU A 133 1.24 26.85 13.80
CA LEU A 133 0.31 26.72 14.93
C LEU A 133 0.68 27.69 16.07
N ASP A 134 1.97 27.87 16.34
CA ASP A 134 2.43 28.82 17.34
C ASP A 134 2.18 30.28 16.90
N ALA A 135 2.38 30.61 15.62
CA ALA A 135 2.05 31.91 15.05
C ALA A 135 0.54 32.22 15.13
N GLY A 136 -0.32 31.23 14.80
CA GLY A 136 -1.77 31.40 14.93
C GLY A 136 -2.24 31.63 16.36
N ARG A 137 -1.63 30.96 17.35
CA ARG A 137 -1.92 31.24 18.78
C ARG A 137 -1.53 32.64 19.21
N LEU A 138 -0.46 33.21 18.67
CA LEU A 138 -0.03 34.56 18.96
C LEU A 138 -0.97 35.63 18.38
N GLU A 139 -1.60 35.35 17.23
CA GLU A 139 -2.60 36.23 16.63
C GLU A 139 -3.92 36.22 17.42
N GLU A 140 -4.41 35.04 17.84
CA GLU A 140 -5.61 34.94 18.69
C GLU A 140 -5.45 35.64 20.04
N SER A 141 -4.24 35.64 20.61
CA SER A 141 -3.95 36.34 21.88
C SER A 141 -3.87 37.88 21.74
N ARG A 142 -3.82 38.41 20.51
CA ARG A 142 -3.77 39.83 20.21
C ARG A 142 -5.12 40.47 19.89
N VAL A 143 -6.20 39.70 19.82
CA VAL A 143 -7.55 40.25 19.64
C VAL A 143 -7.96 40.90 20.98
N PRO A 144 -8.07 42.23 21.08
CA PRO A 144 -8.53 42.84 22.32
C PRO A 144 -9.99 42.47 22.54
N ALA A 145 -10.31 42.09 23.77
CA ALA A 145 -11.69 41.86 24.17
C ALA A 145 -12.49 43.12 23.88
N THR A 146 -13.36 43.08 22.90
CA THR A 146 -14.29 44.15 22.62
C THR A 146 -15.26 44.23 23.80
N THR A 147 -15.01 45.16 24.72
CA THR A 147 -15.93 45.54 25.78
C THR A 147 -17.19 46.10 25.11
N GLY A 148 -18.26 45.28 25.14
CA GLY A 148 -19.61 45.76 24.83
C GLY A 148 -20.06 46.73 25.91
N GLN A 149 -20.40 47.94 25.49
CA GLN A 149 -21.32 48.83 26.17
C GLN A 149 -22.72 48.67 25.59
#